data_7b0090e736198ced0855b2085ebdd7ed
#
_entry.id   7b0090e736198ced0855b2085ebdd7ed
#
_cell.length_a   1.000
_cell.length_b   1.000
_cell.length_c   1.000
_cell.angle_alpha   90.00
_cell.angle_beta   90.00
_cell.angle_gamma   90.00
#
_symmetry.space_group_name_H-M   'P 1'
#
loop_
_entity.id
_entity.type
_entity.pdbx_description
1 polymer ?
#
loop_
_entity_poly.entity_id
_entity_poly.type
_entity_poly.pdbx_seq_one_letter_code
_entity_poly.pdbx_strand_id
1 'polypeptide(L)'
;MSIFYKNTNFTYNIVIDDVNYEIEVVRKNQKGLYLKYKYGELKVSAPLFLSKEKIISFIESNAYKLVNRCKRKRRFIEPPIGDDYIFIFGEKENIDKNIDYKKILYEYLQYSVRHYEKEMGIKIPYNIKIRKMKTRYASNSLKTHSLTFQMNLIHYSKEIIDSIVVHELAHEFYRNHQKRFYQCVEKYFPNYKEVNLKLKKGLYKWLLTSRLNKIQKLKKSVNW
;
A
#
# COMPACT_ATOMS: atom_id res chain seq x y z
N MET A 1 -26.81 43.39 -13.72
CA MET A 1 -27.36 42.05 -14.02
C MET A 1 -26.62 41.04 -13.15
N SER A 2 -27.25 40.59 -12.07
CA SER A 2 -26.68 39.60 -11.16
C SER A 2 -26.85 38.21 -11.80
N ILE A 3 -25.75 37.60 -12.25
CA ILE A 3 -25.76 36.24 -12.77
C ILE A 3 -25.88 35.33 -11.56
N PHE A 4 -27.10 34.88 -11.24
CA PHE A 4 -27.34 33.80 -10.30
C PHE A 4 -26.74 32.50 -10.88
N TYR A 5 -25.50 32.19 -10.56
CA TYR A 5 -24.97 30.86 -10.79
C TYR A 5 -25.79 29.88 -9.94
N LYS A 6 -26.56 29.00 -10.59
CA LYS A 6 -27.26 27.92 -9.90
C LYS A 6 -26.23 27.13 -9.09
N ASN A 7 -26.30 27.27 -7.76
CA ASN A 7 -25.40 26.61 -6.77
C ASN A 7 -25.65 25.10 -6.66
N THR A 8 -25.84 24.42 -7.79
CA THR A 8 -26.17 22.99 -7.81
C THR A 8 -24.89 22.13 -7.83
N ASN A 9 -24.91 21.04 -7.08
CA ASN A 9 -23.94 19.97 -7.22
C ASN A 9 -24.02 19.40 -8.65
N PHE A 10 -22.92 18.89 -9.15
CA PHE A 10 -22.88 18.26 -10.47
C PHE A 10 -21.86 17.14 -10.50
N THR A 11 -21.98 16.28 -11.51
CA THR A 11 -21.04 15.20 -11.75
C THR A 11 -20.13 15.54 -12.94
N TYR A 12 -18.86 15.16 -12.85
CA TYR A 12 -17.88 15.32 -13.92
C TYR A 12 -17.09 14.01 -14.10
N ASN A 13 -16.90 13.58 -15.35
CA ASN A 13 -16.16 12.37 -15.69
C ASN A 13 -14.78 12.72 -16.22
N ILE A 14 -13.75 12.02 -15.74
CA ILE A 14 -12.38 12.13 -16.24
C ILE A 14 -11.76 10.74 -16.38
N VAL A 15 -11.03 10.51 -17.49
CA VAL A 15 -10.27 9.28 -17.70
C VAL A 15 -8.83 9.49 -17.28
N ILE A 16 -8.30 8.60 -16.40
CA ILE A 16 -6.92 8.63 -15.93
C ILE A 16 -6.37 7.21 -16.00
N ASP A 17 -5.31 6.96 -16.78
CA ASP A 17 -4.70 5.64 -16.98
C ASP A 17 -5.76 4.57 -17.36
N ASP A 18 -6.59 4.85 -18.36
CA ASP A 18 -7.68 3.99 -18.87
C ASP A 18 -8.79 3.68 -17.86
N VAL A 19 -8.82 4.36 -16.72
CA VAL A 19 -9.88 4.25 -15.70
C VAL A 19 -10.76 5.47 -15.73
N ASN A 20 -12.07 5.28 -15.91
CA ASN A 20 -13.04 6.36 -15.82
C ASN A 20 -13.37 6.66 -14.35
N TYR A 21 -13.24 7.92 -13.97
CA TYR A 21 -13.60 8.43 -12.64
C TYR A 21 -14.80 9.34 -12.76
N GLU A 22 -15.91 8.92 -12.19
CA GLU A 22 -17.07 9.79 -11.97
C GLU A 22 -16.84 10.62 -10.70
N ILE A 23 -16.82 11.94 -10.84
CA ILE A 23 -16.49 12.87 -9.76
C ILE A 23 -17.74 13.64 -9.35
N GLU A 24 -18.22 13.38 -8.16
CA GLU A 24 -19.26 14.20 -7.54
C GLU A 24 -18.64 15.52 -7.03
N VAL A 25 -19.13 16.63 -7.56
CA VAL A 25 -18.74 17.98 -7.14
C VAL A 25 -19.80 18.55 -6.21
N VAL A 26 -19.45 18.63 -4.93
CA VAL A 26 -20.33 19.17 -3.89
C VAL A 26 -19.99 20.63 -3.61
N ARG A 27 -20.96 21.52 -3.79
CA ARG A 27 -20.80 22.94 -3.48
C ARG A 27 -21.11 23.21 -2.02
N LYS A 28 -20.24 23.98 -1.36
CA LYS A 28 -20.33 24.28 0.07
C LYS A 28 -19.98 25.73 0.34
N ASN A 29 -20.50 26.26 1.45
CA ASN A 29 -20.06 27.55 1.96
C ASN A 29 -18.64 27.41 2.57
N GLN A 30 -17.62 27.50 1.72
CA GLN A 30 -16.21 27.37 2.07
C GLN A 30 -15.35 28.29 1.19
N LYS A 31 -14.13 28.62 1.64
CA LYS A 31 -13.23 29.50 0.88
C LYS A 31 -12.39 28.74 -0.16
N GLY A 32 -12.08 27.48 0.08
CA GLY A 32 -11.14 26.69 -0.73
C GLY A 32 -11.81 25.69 -1.65
N LEU A 33 -11.14 25.36 -2.75
CA LEU A 33 -11.49 24.28 -3.67
C LEU A 33 -10.62 23.07 -3.35
N TYR A 34 -11.23 21.92 -3.02
CA TYR A 34 -10.53 20.74 -2.58
C TYR A 34 -10.87 19.55 -3.46
N LEU A 35 -9.81 18.84 -3.90
CA LEU A 35 -9.88 17.56 -4.59
C LEU A 35 -9.30 16.50 -3.68
N LYS A 36 -10.05 15.43 -3.42
CA LYS A 36 -9.64 14.30 -2.57
C LYS A 36 -9.73 13.00 -3.35
N TYR A 37 -8.76 12.12 -3.15
CA TYR A 37 -8.77 10.75 -3.65
C TYR A 37 -8.76 9.78 -2.47
N LYS A 38 -9.83 8.99 -2.32
CA LYS A 38 -9.98 8.04 -1.21
C LYS A 38 -10.74 6.80 -1.69
N TYR A 39 -10.25 5.63 -1.32
CA TYR A 39 -10.85 4.33 -1.67
C TYR A 39 -11.09 4.09 -3.17
N GLY A 40 -10.28 4.69 -4.04
CA GLY A 40 -10.46 4.58 -5.49
C GLY A 40 -11.35 5.64 -6.12
N GLU A 41 -11.98 6.51 -5.33
CA GLU A 41 -12.90 7.56 -5.77
C GLU A 41 -12.25 8.95 -5.69
N LEU A 42 -12.59 9.79 -6.64
CA LEU A 42 -12.30 11.22 -6.62
C LEU A 42 -13.54 11.98 -6.11
N LYS A 43 -13.34 12.88 -5.14
CA LYS A 43 -14.40 13.75 -4.62
C LYS A 43 -13.93 15.19 -4.61
N VAL A 44 -14.81 16.11 -5.01
CA VAL A 44 -14.53 17.54 -5.04
C VAL A 44 -15.50 18.28 -4.13
N SER A 45 -14.95 19.18 -3.32
CA SER A 45 -15.74 20.18 -2.63
C SER A 45 -15.33 21.58 -3.07
N ALA A 46 -16.29 22.37 -3.53
CA ALA A 46 -16.07 23.65 -4.17
C ALA A 46 -16.83 24.78 -3.45
N PRO A 47 -16.29 26.02 -3.44
CA PRO A 47 -17.02 27.20 -2.98
C PRO A 47 -18.26 27.48 -3.83
N LEU A 48 -19.30 28.04 -3.21
CA LEU A 48 -20.54 28.43 -3.91
C LEU A 48 -20.31 29.45 -5.02
N PHE A 49 -19.39 30.39 -4.81
CA PHE A 49 -19.11 31.48 -5.74
C PHE A 49 -18.28 31.10 -6.96
N LEU A 50 -17.68 29.87 -6.98
CA LEU A 50 -16.78 29.49 -8.05
C LEU A 50 -17.54 28.98 -9.27
N SER A 51 -17.18 29.44 -10.47
CA SER A 51 -17.84 28.98 -11.71
C SER A 51 -17.54 27.50 -12.01
N LYS A 52 -18.43 26.85 -12.74
CA LYS A 52 -18.30 25.41 -13.10
C LYS A 52 -17.03 25.16 -13.90
N GLU A 53 -16.70 26.06 -14.84
CA GLU A 53 -15.54 25.97 -15.73
C GLU A 53 -14.24 26.02 -14.93
N LYS A 54 -14.13 26.88 -13.93
CA LYS A 54 -12.96 26.97 -13.03
C LYS A 54 -12.79 25.71 -12.20
N ILE A 55 -13.88 25.08 -11.75
CA ILE A 55 -13.82 23.82 -11.00
C ILE A 55 -13.34 22.70 -11.90
N ILE A 56 -13.86 22.59 -13.12
CA ILE A 56 -13.46 21.56 -14.10
C ILE A 56 -11.98 21.72 -14.43
N SER A 57 -11.53 22.92 -14.80
CA SER A 57 -10.11 23.17 -15.10
C SER A 57 -9.18 22.81 -13.93
N PHE A 58 -9.60 23.06 -12.70
CA PHE A 58 -8.86 22.63 -11.52
C PHE A 58 -8.79 21.09 -11.40
N ILE A 59 -9.91 20.39 -11.67
CA ILE A 59 -9.94 18.92 -11.65
C ILE A 59 -8.96 18.37 -12.68
N GLU A 60 -9.05 18.82 -13.93
CA GLU A 60 -8.19 18.38 -15.04
C GLU A 60 -6.70 18.58 -14.74
N SER A 61 -6.34 19.74 -14.19
CA SER A 61 -4.96 20.08 -13.86
C SER A 61 -4.38 19.27 -12.70
N ASN A 62 -5.21 18.77 -11.79
CA ASN A 62 -4.74 18.19 -10.52
C ASN A 62 -5.09 16.71 -10.33
N ALA A 63 -6.15 16.18 -10.98
CA ALA A 63 -6.63 14.84 -10.73
C ALA A 63 -5.57 13.77 -11.05
N TYR A 64 -4.93 13.85 -12.21
CA TYR A 64 -3.85 12.93 -12.61
C TYR A 64 -2.71 12.89 -11.57
N LYS A 65 -2.20 14.05 -11.18
CA LYS A 65 -1.12 14.16 -10.18
C LYS A 65 -1.54 13.60 -8.83
N LEU A 66 -2.79 13.87 -8.40
CA LEU A 66 -3.32 13.39 -7.13
C LEU A 66 -3.50 11.87 -7.13
N VAL A 67 -4.15 11.31 -8.16
CA VAL A 67 -4.38 9.87 -8.30
C VAL A 67 -3.05 9.12 -8.30
N ASN A 68 -2.09 9.56 -9.11
CA ASN A 68 -0.78 8.90 -9.20
C ASN A 68 0.04 9.05 -7.92
N ARG A 69 -0.03 10.20 -7.24
CA ARG A 69 0.58 10.37 -5.92
C ARG A 69 -0.03 9.44 -4.88
N CYS A 70 -1.35 9.25 -4.91
CA CYS A 70 -2.05 8.36 -3.99
C CYS A 70 -1.85 6.88 -4.36
N LYS A 71 -1.81 6.51 -5.65
CA LYS A 71 -1.44 5.17 -6.12
C LYS A 71 -0.01 4.82 -5.67
N ARG A 72 0.94 5.76 -5.76
CA ARG A 72 2.32 5.56 -5.26
C ARG A 72 2.39 5.46 -3.72
N LYS A 73 1.49 6.16 -2.99
CA LYS A 73 1.40 6.08 -1.52
C LYS A 73 0.69 4.83 -1.01
N ARG A 74 -0.11 4.15 -1.83
CA ARG A 74 -0.66 2.83 -1.51
C ARG A 74 0.45 1.79 -1.60
N ARG A 75 1.33 1.76 -0.60
CA ARG A 75 2.38 0.75 -0.45
C ARG A 75 1.84 -0.62 -0.06
N PHE A 76 0.58 -0.69 0.37
CA PHE A 76 -0.08 -1.94 0.72
C PHE A 76 -1.20 -2.20 -0.27
N ILE A 77 -1.09 -3.30 -0.99
CA ILE A 77 -2.22 -3.92 -1.63
C ILE A 77 -2.81 -4.82 -0.54
N GLU A 78 -4.04 -4.53 -0.12
CA GLU A 78 -4.72 -5.41 0.81
C GLU A 78 -4.86 -6.78 0.14
N PRO A 79 -4.45 -7.86 0.81
CA PRO A 79 -4.58 -9.19 0.26
C PRO A 79 -6.06 -9.48 0.03
N PRO A 80 -6.44 -10.19 -1.04
CA PRO A 80 -7.79 -10.64 -1.23
C PRO A 80 -8.10 -11.69 -0.15
N ILE A 81 -8.76 -11.25 0.90
CA ILE A 81 -9.34 -12.13 1.90
C ILE A 81 -10.70 -12.51 1.35
N GLY A 82 -10.93 -13.79 1.10
CA GLY A 82 -12.27 -14.32 0.79
C GLY A 82 -13.07 -14.52 2.07
N ASP A 83 -14.33 -14.87 1.94
CA ASP A 83 -15.18 -15.16 3.09
C ASP A 83 -14.71 -16.42 3.85
N ASP A 84 -14.01 -17.32 3.14
CA ASP A 84 -13.61 -18.65 3.60
C ASP A 84 -12.09 -18.92 3.56
N TYR A 85 -11.28 -17.99 3.02
CA TYR A 85 -9.84 -18.17 2.92
C TYR A 85 -9.01 -16.94 3.27
N ILE A 86 -7.77 -17.20 3.68
CA ILE A 86 -6.74 -16.20 3.99
C ILE A 86 -5.42 -16.63 3.36
N PHE A 87 -4.50 -15.71 3.12
CA PHE A 87 -3.12 -16.06 2.77
C PHE A 87 -2.23 -16.00 4.01
N ILE A 88 -1.48 -17.07 4.27
CA ILE A 88 -0.48 -17.16 5.33
C ILE A 88 0.86 -17.44 4.66
N PHE A 89 1.82 -16.54 4.83
CA PHE A 89 3.15 -16.60 4.20
C PHE A 89 3.12 -16.84 2.68
N GLY A 90 2.07 -16.29 2.01
CA GLY A 90 1.88 -16.40 0.58
C GLY A 90 1.15 -17.65 0.10
N GLU A 91 0.81 -18.58 0.99
CA GLU A 91 0.00 -19.77 0.69
C GLU A 91 -1.46 -19.53 1.09
N LYS A 92 -2.40 -20.12 0.31
CA LYS A 92 -3.84 -20.01 0.54
C LYS A 92 -4.26 -21.03 1.58
N GLU A 93 -4.85 -20.56 2.67
CA GLU A 93 -5.34 -21.35 3.79
C GLU A 93 -6.81 -21.06 4.06
N ASN A 94 -7.54 -22.01 4.62
CA ASN A 94 -8.89 -21.77 5.12
C ASN A 94 -8.86 -20.90 6.37
N ILE A 95 -9.85 -20.01 6.50
CA ILE A 95 -9.95 -19.17 7.70
C ILE A 95 -10.30 -20.05 8.90
N ASP A 96 -9.42 -20.04 9.90
CA ASP A 96 -9.70 -20.58 11.22
C ASP A 96 -9.76 -19.42 12.24
N LYS A 97 -10.92 -19.22 12.83
CA LYS A 97 -11.17 -18.16 13.82
C LYS A 97 -10.40 -18.36 15.13
N ASN A 98 -9.93 -19.57 15.39
CA ASN A 98 -9.19 -19.91 16.61
C ASN A 98 -7.69 -19.60 16.48
N ILE A 99 -7.21 -19.28 15.27
CA ILE A 99 -5.80 -19.00 15.01
C ILE A 99 -5.48 -17.53 15.29
N ASP A 100 -4.49 -17.29 16.13
CA ASP A 100 -3.89 -15.97 16.32
C ASP A 100 -2.81 -15.72 15.25
N TYR A 101 -3.23 -15.18 14.10
CA TYR A 101 -2.34 -14.83 12.98
C TYR A 101 -1.25 -13.82 13.37
N LYS A 102 -1.49 -12.98 14.37
CA LYS A 102 -0.48 -12.06 14.89
C LYS A 102 0.63 -12.81 15.63
N LYS A 103 0.28 -13.85 16.38
CA LYS A 103 1.23 -14.72 17.07
C LYS A 103 2.10 -15.47 16.07
N ILE A 104 1.51 -16.07 15.03
CA ILE A 104 2.25 -16.75 13.95
C ILE A 104 3.24 -15.80 13.28
N LEU A 105 2.81 -14.60 12.92
CA LEU A 105 3.71 -13.60 12.34
C LEU A 105 4.82 -13.21 13.30
N TYR A 106 4.52 -13.06 14.60
CA TYR A 106 5.50 -12.68 15.62
C TYR A 106 6.58 -13.75 15.79
N GLU A 107 6.21 -15.01 15.85
CA GLU A 107 7.13 -16.15 15.97
C GLU A 107 8.08 -16.20 14.74
N TYR A 108 7.53 -16.04 13.54
CA TYR A 108 8.36 -15.99 12.34
C TYR A 108 9.29 -14.78 12.34
N LEU A 109 8.80 -13.59 12.70
CA LEU A 109 9.63 -12.39 12.77
C LEU A 109 10.74 -12.52 13.83
N GLN A 110 10.46 -13.15 14.97
CA GLN A 110 11.51 -13.45 15.95
C GLN A 110 12.60 -14.33 15.34
N TYR A 111 12.23 -15.40 14.67
CA TYR A 111 13.20 -16.28 14.01
C TYR A 111 14.02 -15.49 12.97
N SER A 112 13.38 -14.80 12.04
CA SER A 112 14.03 -14.08 10.94
C SER A 112 14.93 -12.96 11.46
N VAL A 113 14.44 -12.12 12.39
CA VAL A 113 15.23 -11.02 12.96
C VAL A 113 16.46 -11.56 13.70
N ARG A 114 16.32 -12.57 14.55
CA ARG A 114 17.47 -13.16 15.29
C ARG A 114 18.50 -13.79 14.35
N HIS A 115 18.03 -14.45 13.29
CA HIS A 115 18.92 -15.01 12.27
C HIS A 115 19.76 -13.90 11.61
N TYR A 116 19.13 -12.85 11.10
CA TYR A 116 19.85 -11.77 10.42
C TYR A 116 20.63 -10.85 11.36
N GLU A 117 20.21 -10.65 12.59
CA GLU A 117 21.04 -9.98 13.61
C GLU A 117 22.38 -10.69 13.80
N LYS A 118 22.35 -12.02 13.90
CA LYS A 118 23.56 -12.84 14.01
C LYS A 118 24.45 -12.73 12.77
N GLU A 119 23.87 -12.91 11.57
CA GLU A 119 24.59 -12.82 10.30
C GLU A 119 25.21 -11.44 10.09
N MET A 120 24.53 -10.38 10.49
CA MET A 120 24.97 -8.98 10.33
C MET A 120 25.90 -8.52 11.47
N GLY A 121 26.09 -9.34 12.51
CA GLY A 121 26.94 -9.01 13.66
C GLY A 121 26.35 -7.95 14.59
N ILE A 122 25.02 -7.83 14.65
CA ILE A 122 24.31 -6.92 15.56
C ILE A 122 24.33 -7.53 16.96
N LYS A 123 24.99 -6.84 17.90
CA LYS A 123 25.24 -7.36 19.25
C LYS A 123 24.02 -7.24 20.18
N ILE A 124 23.27 -6.15 20.04
CA ILE A 124 22.11 -5.86 20.90
C ILE A 124 20.86 -6.26 20.12
N PRO A 125 20.06 -7.22 20.63
CA PRO A 125 18.88 -7.66 19.92
C PRO A 125 17.78 -6.59 19.90
N TYR A 126 17.12 -6.40 18.76
CA TYR A 126 16.02 -5.48 18.60
C TYR A 126 14.73 -5.97 19.25
N ASN A 127 13.98 -5.05 19.86
CA ASN A 127 12.61 -5.32 20.28
C ASN A 127 11.67 -5.36 19.06
N ILE A 128 10.88 -6.43 18.93
CA ILE A 128 9.97 -6.63 17.81
C ILE A 128 8.56 -6.20 18.21
N LYS A 129 7.92 -5.37 17.37
CA LYS A 129 6.55 -4.89 17.55
C LYS A 129 5.76 -5.13 16.28
N ILE A 130 4.49 -5.54 16.40
CA ILE A 130 3.55 -5.68 15.29
C ILE A 130 2.42 -4.68 15.48
N ARG A 131 2.17 -3.86 14.45
CA ARG A 131 1.11 -2.82 14.47
C ARG A 131 0.41 -2.74 13.11
N LYS A 132 -0.83 -2.25 13.09
CA LYS A 132 -1.49 -1.80 11.85
C LYS A 132 -0.84 -0.50 11.42
N MET A 133 -0.12 -0.52 10.28
CA MET A 133 0.51 0.66 9.70
C MET A 133 -0.10 0.97 8.33
N LYS A 134 -0.24 2.25 7.98
CA LYS A 134 -0.92 2.68 6.74
C LYS A 134 0.01 2.90 5.56
N THR A 135 1.30 3.13 5.79
CA THR A 135 2.22 3.65 4.76
C THR A 135 3.56 2.93 4.68
N ARG A 136 3.85 2.01 5.60
CA ARG A 136 5.15 1.33 5.69
C ARG A 136 4.96 -0.15 6.00
N TYR A 137 5.82 -1.01 5.45
CA TYR A 137 5.88 -2.43 5.77
C TYR A 137 6.54 -2.67 7.13
N ALA A 138 7.59 -1.89 7.42
CA ALA A 138 8.26 -1.88 8.70
C ALA A 138 8.89 -0.53 8.99
N SER A 139 9.48 -0.38 10.16
CA SER A 139 10.29 0.77 10.54
C SER A 139 11.28 0.40 11.63
N ASN A 140 12.50 0.89 11.51
CA ASN A 140 13.52 0.83 12.55
C ASN A 140 13.51 2.11 13.38
N SER A 141 13.57 1.98 14.70
CA SER A 141 13.81 3.06 15.64
C SER A 141 15.10 2.82 16.41
N LEU A 142 16.18 3.41 15.97
CA LEU A 142 17.47 3.34 16.67
C LEU A 142 17.38 3.88 18.10
N LYS A 143 16.56 4.93 18.32
CA LYS A 143 16.38 5.53 19.64
C LYS A 143 15.81 4.57 20.68
N THR A 144 14.85 3.73 20.27
CA THR A 144 14.18 2.76 21.16
C THR A 144 14.62 1.33 20.91
N HIS A 145 15.60 1.15 20.05
CA HIS A 145 16.15 -0.13 19.60
C HIS A 145 15.04 -1.14 19.30
N SER A 146 14.12 -0.73 18.40
CA SER A 146 12.93 -1.52 18.09
C SER A 146 12.57 -1.51 16.63
N LEU A 147 12.20 -2.69 16.13
CA LEU A 147 11.62 -2.90 14.80
C LEU A 147 10.09 -3.00 14.93
N THR A 148 9.38 -2.22 14.13
CA THR A 148 7.92 -2.30 14.08
C THR A 148 7.51 -2.79 12.71
N PHE A 149 6.75 -3.88 12.65
CA PHE A 149 6.29 -4.53 11.44
C PHE A 149 4.79 -4.34 11.24
N GLN A 150 4.36 -4.22 9.96
CA GLN A 150 2.96 -4.16 9.59
C GLN A 150 2.30 -5.54 9.76
N MET A 151 1.13 -5.57 10.41
CA MET A 151 0.39 -6.79 10.70
C MET A 151 0.04 -7.61 9.45
N ASN A 152 -0.25 -6.93 8.33
CA ASN A 152 -0.60 -7.60 7.07
C ASN A 152 0.59 -8.32 6.40
N LEU A 153 1.80 -8.24 6.96
CA LEU A 153 2.94 -9.03 6.47
C LEU A 153 2.71 -10.53 6.57
N ILE A 154 1.82 -10.99 7.44
CA ILE A 154 1.41 -12.40 7.50
C ILE A 154 0.98 -12.97 6.14
N HIS A 155 0.44 -12.12 5.27
CA HIS A 155 -0.04 -12.53 3.95
C HIS A 155 1.06 -12.62 2.88
N TYR A 156 2.27 -12.12 3.16
CA TYR A 156 3.38 -12.09 2.21
C TYR A 156 4.26 -13.32 2.38
N SER A 157 4.95 -13.73 1.30
CA SER A 157 5.90 -14.84 1.40
C SER A 157 7.01 -14.54 2.40
N LYS A 158 7.56 -15.58 3.01
CA LYS A 158 8.69 -15.48 3.93
C LYS A 158 9.87 -14.74 3.31
N GLU A 159 10.16 -14.98 2.03
CA GLU A 159 11.20 -14.27 1.27
C GLU A 159 11.00 -12.74 1.27
N ILE A 160 9.76 -12.26 1.09
CA ILE A 160 9.44 -10.83 1.15
C ILE A 160 9.63 -10.30 2.57
N ILE A 161 9.20 -11.05 3.59
CA ILE A 161 9.36 -10.65 4.99
C ILE A 161 10.83 -10.53 5.34
N ASP A 162 11.65 -11.50 4.96
CA ASP A 162 13.09 -11.52 5.19
C ASP A 162 13.79 -10.35 4.51
N SER A 163 13.41 -10.03 3.28
CA SER A 163 13.95 -8.84 2.59
C SER A 163 13.65 -7.54 3.33
N ILE A 164 12.49 -7.45 3.98
CA ILE A 164 12.09 -6.28 4.79
C ILE A 164 12.88 -6.30 6.12
N VAL A 165 13.06 -7.44 6.74
CA VAL A 165 13.86 -7.58 7.97
C VAL A 165 15.29 -7.11 7.74
N VAL A 166 15.96 -7.61 6.69
CA VAL A 166 17.33 -7.20 6.34
C VAL A 166 17.41 -5.70 6.02
N HIS A 167 16.39 -5.15 5.32
CA HIS A 167 16.31 -3.72 5.05
C HIS A 167 16.28 -2.88 6.33
N GLU A 168 15.44 -3.25 7.29
CA GLU A 168 15.32 -2.51 8.56
C GLU A 168 16.57 -2.69 9.44
N LEU A 169 17.18 -3.88 9.44
CA LEU A 169 18.43 -4.13 10.18
C LEU A 169 19.62 -3.36 9.57
N ALA A 170 19.65 -3.19 8.25
CA ALA A 170 20.71 -2.40 7.58
C ALA A 170 20.74 -0.93 8.03
N HIS A 171 19.63 -0.41 8.58
CA HIS A 171 19.59 0.92 9.18
C HIS A 171 20.44 1.08 10.46
N GLU A 172 20.85 -0.04 11.09
CA GLU A 172 21.85 0.00 12.16
C GLU A 172 23.17 0.61 11.69
N PHE A 173 23.57 0.28 10.45
CA PHE A 173 24.84 0.72 9.86
C PHE A 173 24.69 1.98 8.99
N TYR A 174 23.57 2.12 8.30
CA TYR A 174 23.33 3.18 7.31
C TYR A 174 21.95 3.80 7.46
N ARG A 175 21.89 5.04 7.95
CA ARG A 175 20.62 5.75 8.16
C ARG A 175 19.89 6.10 6.86
N ASN A 176 20.63 6.32 5.76
CA ASN A 176 20.12 6.81 4.49
C ASN A 176 20.21 5.72 3.42
N HIS A 177 19.22 5.66 2.54
CA HIS A 177 19.15 4.71 1.42
C HIS A 177 20.09 5.09 0.26
N GLN A 178 21.39 5.26 0.54
CA GLN A 178 22.44 5.50 -0.45
C GLN A 178 23.07 4.20 -0.95
N LYS A 179 24.02 4.27 -1.89
CA LYS A 179 24.68 3.12 -2.49
C LYS A 179 25.19 2.10 -1.44
N ARG A 180 25.87 2.57 -0.39
CA ARG A 180 26.40 1.71 0.69
C ARG A 180 25.31 0.97 1.46
N PHE A 181 24.16 1.59 1.66
CA PHE A 181 23.01 0.94 2.29
C PHE A 181 22.55 -0.26 1.47
N TYR A 182 22.34 -0.08 0.15
CA TYR A 182 21.90 -1.18 -0.71
C TYR A 182 22.97 -2.26 -0.87
N GLN A 183 24.24 -1.90 -0.88
CA GLN A 183 25.35 -2.86 -0.86
C GLN A 183 25.33 -3.73 0.43
N CYS A 184 25.03 -3.12 1.57
CA CYS A 184 24.86 -3.84 2.83
C CYS A 184 23.64 -4.78 2.75
N VAL A 185 22.49 -4.32 2.30
CA VAL A 185 21.29 -5.15 2.16
C VAL A 185 21.55 -6.33 1.22
N GLU A 186 22.14 -6.09 0.04
CA GLU A 186 22.41 -7.12 -0.98
C GLU A 186 23.48 -8.13 -0.54
N LYS A 187 24.39 -7.75 0.36
CA LYS A 187 25.36 -8.68 0.98
C LYS A 187 24.66 -9.78 1.76
N TYR A 188 23.63 -9.46 2.52
CA TYR A 188 22.91 -10.40 3.40
C TYR A 188 21.62 -10.94 2.78
N PHE A 189 21.12 -10.29 1.73
CA PHE A 189 19.96 -10.72 0.97
C PHE A 189 20.19 -10.47 -0.55
N PRO A 190 20.91 -11.37 -1.24
CA PRO A 190 21.36 -11.14 -2.63
C PRO A 190 20.24 -10.83 -3.63
N ASN A 191 19.07 -11.44 -3.46
CA ASN A 191 17.89 -11.24 -4.34
C ASN A 191 17.07 -9.99 -4.00
N TYR A 192 17.59 -9.06 -3.17
CA TYR A 192 16.83 -7.91 -2.68
C TYR A 192 16.21 -7.07 -3.80
N LYS A 193 16.95 -6.79 -4.87
CA LYS A 193 16.45 -5.97 -6.00
C LYS A 193 15.22 -6.58 -6.65
N GLU A 194 15.26 -7.89 -6.91
CA GLU A 194 14.16 -8.61 -7.54
C GLU A 194 12.94 -8.65 -6.62
N VAL A 195 13.12 -9.03 -5.35
CA VAL A 195 12.05 -9.12 -4.35
C VAL A 195 11.43 -7.74 -4.11
N ASN A 196 12.23 -6.69 -3.97
CA ASN A 196 11.76 -5.32 -3.80
C ASN A 196 11.01 -4.81 -5.05
N LEU A 197 11.41 -5.23 -6.25
CA LEU A 197 10.69 -4.92 -7.48
C LEU A 197 9.31 -5.61 -7.50
N LYS A 198 9.25 -6.90 -7.13
CA LYS A 198 7.98 -7.64 -6.97
C LYS A 198 7.08 -6.95 -5.96
N LEU A 199 7.64 -6.57 -4.80
CA LEU A 199 6.93 -5.85 -3.74
C LEU A 199 6.38 -4.49 -4.24
N LYS A 200 7.16 -3.70 -4.96
CA LYS A 200 6.74 -2.39 -5.52
C LYS A 200 5.67 -2.51 -6.60
N LYS A 201 5.75 -3.54 -7.43
CA LYS A 201 4.78 -3.80 -8.51
C LYS A 201 3.52 -4.52 -8.03
N GLY A 202 3.48 -4.95 -6.78
CA GLY A 202 2.40 -5.76 -6.25
C GLY A 202 2.30 -7.13 -6.91
N LEU A 203 3.42 -7.69 -7.38
CA LEU A 203 3.49 -9.00 -8.00
C LEU A 203 3.68 -10.08 -6.92
N TYR A 204 2.66 -10.25 -6.10
CA TYR A 204 2.64 -11.30 -5.09
C TYR A 204 2.02 -12.58 -5.68
N LYS A 205 2.43 -13.74 -5.17
CA LYS A 205 1.89 -15.04 -5.59
C LYS A 205 0.36 -15.08 -5.54
N TRP A 206 -0.24 -14.51 -4.51
CA TRP A 206 -1.69 -14.42 -4.34
C TRP A 206 -2.40 -13.45 -5.32
N LEU A 207 -1.73 -12.39 -5.82
CA LEU A 207 -2.28 -11.49 -6.84
C LEU A 207 -2.41 -12.17 -8.20
N LEU A 208 -1.46 -13.05 -8.54
CA LEU A 208 -1.50 -13.81 -9.79
C LEU A 208 -2.67 -14.79 -9.79
N THR A 209 -2.93 -15.48 -8.67
CA THR A 209 -4.06 -16.40 -8.51
C THR A 209 -5.41 -15.67 -8.57
N SER A 210 -5.52 -14.50 -7.96
CA SER A 210 -6.78 -13.73 -8.00
C SER A 210 -7.09 -13.15 -9.38
N ARG A 211 -6.07 -12.75 -10.15
CA ARG A 211 -6.24 -12.31 -11.55
C ARG A 211 -6.65 -13.47 -12.47
N LEU A 212 -6.04 -14.65 -12.31
CA LEU A 212 -6.42 -15.86 -13.06
C LEU A 212 -7.86 -16.26 -12.76
N ASN A 213 -8.30 -16.24 -11.50
CA ASN A 213 -9.67 -16.54 -11.10
C ASN A 213 -10.67 -15.51 -11.65
N LYS A 214 -10.31 -14.23 -11.72
CA LYS A 214 -11.15 -13.18 -12.32
C LYS A 214 -11.26 -13.36 -13.84
N ILE A 215 -10.18 -13.72 -14.52
CA ILE A 215 -10.17 -14.04 -15.95
C ILE A 215 -10.96 -15.30 -16.23
N GLN A 216 -10.86 -16.34 -15.41
CA GLN A 216 -11.66 -17.55 -15.54
C GLN A 216 -13.15 -17.31 -15.29
N LYS A 217 -13.52 -16.46 -14.30
CA LYS A 217 -14.92 -16.04 -14.10
C LYS A 217 -15.47 -15.25 -15.29
N LEU A 218 -14.68 -14.33 -15.86
CA LEU A 218 -15.07 -13.60 -17.06
C LEU A 218 -15.20 -14.50 -18.28
N LYS A 219 -14.34 -15.51 -18.46
CA LYS A 219 -14.47 -16.50 -19.54
C LYS A 219 -15.69 -17.39 -19.39
N LYS A 220 -16.10 -17.73 -18.16
CA LYS A 220 -17.33 -18.49 -17.90
C LYS A 220 -18.61 -17.67 -18.08
N SER A 221 -18.56 -16.35 -17.96
CA SER A 221 -19.70 -15.45 -18.17
C SER A 221 -19.91 -15.04 -19.63
N VAL A 222 -18.97 -15.40 -20.54
CA VAL A 222 -19.05 -15.05 -21.97
C VAL A 222 -19.47 -16.28 -22.83
N ASN A 223 -19.60 -17.46 -22.23
CA ASN A 223 -20.09 -18.68 -22.90
C ASN A 223 -21.57 -18.92 -22.51
N TRP A 224 -22.46 -18.07 -23.02
CA TRP A 224 -23.90 -18.32 -23.21
C TRP A 224 -24.30 -17.73 -24.55
#